data_1f993e7b9c682955218ca86cbf186d41
#
_entry.id   1f993e7b9c682955218ca86cbf186d41
#
_cell.length_a   1.000
_cell.length_b   1.000
_cell.length_c   1.000
_cell.angle_alpha   90.00
_cell.angle_beta   90.00
_cell.angle_gamma   90.00
#
_symmetry.space_group_name_H-M   'P 1'
#
loop_
_entity.id
_entity.type
_entity.pdbx_description
1 polymer ?
#
loop_
_entity_poly.entity_id
_entity_poly.type
_entity_poly.pdbx_seq_one_letter_code
_entity_poly.pdbx_strand_id
1 'polypeptide(L)'
;MSSLSCGIVGLPNVGKSTIFSALTNAAAESGNFPFTTINPNIAIVDVPDDRLDYLVEVFKPDSKIYTSLKFVDIAGLVKGASEGEGLGNKFLGNIREVDAIAHVLRCFEDEVTHVFNSVDPVRDMEVINLELCYSDIQTVSYTHLTLPTIYSV
;
A
#
# COMPACT_ATOMS: atom_id res chain seq x y z
N MET A 1 1.70 -6.51 -19.33
CA MET A 1 0.94 -7.13 -18.24
C MET A 1 0.91 -6.11 -17.11
N SER A 2 -0.28 -5.75 -16.60
CA SER A 2 -0.36 -4.90 -15.41
C SER A 2 0.11 -5.72 -14.20
N SER A 3 1.21 -5.33 -13.57
CA SER A 3 1.61 -5.92 -12.28
C SER A 3 0.63 -5.44 -11.23
N LEU A 4 0.12 -6.37 -10.40
CA LEU A 4 -0.71 -6.04 -9.25
C LEU A 4 0.08 -5.11 -8.31
N SER A 5 -0.56 -4.04 -7.85
CA SER A 5 0.02 -3.06 -6.93
C SER A 5 -0.64 -3.13 -5.55
N CYS A 6 0.19 -3.11 -4.50
CA CYS A 6 -0.25 -3.16 -3.11
C CYS A 6 0.31 -1.97 -2.34
N GLY A 7 -0.58 -1.14 -1.79
CA GLY A 7 -0.21 -0.01 -0.94
C GLY A 7 -0.03 -0.45 0.52
N ILE A 8 1.11 -0.13 1.12
CA ILE A 8 1.34 -0.37 2.55
C ILE A 8 0.89 0.86 3.32
N VAL A 9 -0.12 0.70 4.18
CA VAL A 9 -0.67 1.78 5.00
C VAL A 9 -0.56 1.45 6.49
N GLY A 10 -0.55 2.46 7.33
CA GLY A 10 -0.52 2.31 8.79
C GLY A 10 -0.21 3.63 9.47
N LEU A 11 -0.48 3.69 10.77
CA LEU A 11 -0.14 4.84 11.60
C LEU A 11 1.39 5.04 11.69
N PRO A 12 1.87 6.22 12.09
CA PRO A 12 3.29 6.42 12.37
C PRO A 12 3.80 5.44 13.44
N ASN A 13 5.04 5.00 13.29
CA ASN A 13 5.75 4.14 14.24
C ASN A 13 5.15 2.72 14.46
N VAL A 14 4.40 2.19 13.50
CA VAL A 14 3.86 0.82 13.56
C VAL A 14 4.78 -0.24 12.93
N GLY A 15 5.92 0.17 12.36
CA GLY A 15 6.86 -0.74 11.69
C GLY A 15 6.71 -0.79 10.16
N LYS A 16 5.92 0.09 9.56
CA LYS A 16 5.68 0.14 8.11
C LYS A 16 6.97 0.24 7.30
N SER A 17 7.86 1.17 7.65
CA SER A 17 9.15 1.36 6.95
C SER A 17 10.10 0.17 7.14
N THR A 18 10.02 -0.54 8.25
CA THR A 18 10.79 -1.75 8.50
C THR A 18 10.37 -2.87 7.55
N ILE A 19 9.06 -3.09 7.42
CA ILE A 19 8.49 -4.06 6.48
C ILE A 19 8.86 -3.69 5.04
N PHE A 20 8.71 -2.41 4.67
CA PHE A 20 9.06 -1.93 3.33
C PHE A 20 10.55 -2.14 3.03
N SER A 21 11.43 -1.83 3.97
CA SER A 21 12.88 -2.06 3.83
C SER A 21 13.23 -3.54 3.68
N ALA A 22 12.57 -4.41 4.43
CA ALA A 22 12.75 -5.86 4.30
C ALA A 22 12.34 -6.36 2.92
N LEU A 23 11.20 -5.91 2.39
CA LEU A 23 10.75 -6.22 1.03
C LEU A 23 11.71 -5.70 -0.04
N THR A 24 12.23 -4.49 0.11
CA THR A 24 13.18 -3.88 -0.82
C THR A 24 14.51 -4.64 -0.83
N ASN A 25 15.01 -5.06 0.34
CA ASN A 25 16.24 -5.85 0.44
C ASN A 25 16.07 -7.23 -0.19
N ALA A 26 14.94 -7.91 0.04
CA ALA A 26 14.63 -9.18 -0.58
C ALA A 26 14.55 -9.07 -2.12
N ALA A 27 13.99 -7.99 -2.65
CA ALA A 27 13.97 -7.72 -4.09
C ALA A 27 15.38 -7.50 -4.68
N ALA A 28 16.26 -6.80 -3.95
CA ALA A 28 17.63 -6.56 -4.37
C ALA A 28 18.47 -7.84 -4.39
N GLU A 29 18.27 -8.73 -3.43
CA GLU A 29 18.98 -10.02 -3.36
C GLU A 29 18.54 -11.00 -4.47
N SER A 30 17.29 -10.92 -4.93
CA SER A 30 16.79 -11.79 -6.01
C SER A 30 17.44 -11.52 -7.38
N GLY A 31 18.06 -10.34 -7.56
CA GLY A 31 18.86 -9.99 -8.75
C GLY A 31 18.09 -9.87 -10.08
N ASN A 32 16.77 -10.09 -10.06
CA ASN A 32 15.95 -10.15 -11.27
C ASN A 32 15.59 -8.77 -11.86
N PHE A 33 15.83 -7.69 -11.12
CA PHE A 33 15.55 -6.33 -11.58
C PHE A 33 16.76 -5.40 -11.40
N PRO A 34 17.54 -5.12 -12.47
CA PRO A 34 18.71 -4.23 -12.38
C PRO A 34 18.39 -2.75 -12.11
N PHE A 35 17.10 -2.36 -12.02
CA PHE A 35 16.66 -0.96 -11.88
C PHE A 35 15.67 -0.76 -10.73
N THR A 36 15.88 -1.38 -9.58
CA THR A 36 14.91 -1.46 -8.48
C THR A 36 14.64 -0.13 -7.75
N THR A 37 15.25 1.00 -8.11
CA THR A 37 15.07 2.22 -7.33
C THR A 37 15.02 3.49 -8.18
N ILE A 38 13.97 3.65 -8.98
CA ILE A 38 13.66 4.97 -9.56
C ILE A 38 12.82 5.80 -8.58
N ASN A 39 12.12 5.16 -7.64
CA ASN A 39 11.30 5.85 -6.66
C ASN A 39 11.50 5.20 -5.28
N PRO A 40 11.95 5.95 -4.24
CA PRO A 40 12.23 5.40 -2.90
C PRO A 40 11.01 4.79 -2.19
N ASN A 41 9.82 4.98 -2.72
CA ASN A 41 8.57 4.51 -2.15
C ASN A 41 7.96 3.32 -2.91
N ILE A 42 8.70 2.69 -3.83
CA ILE A 42 8.22 1.55 -4.63
C ILE A 42 9.21 0.40 -4.53
N ALA A 43 8.72 -0.78 -4.17
CA ALA A 43 9.44 -2.04 -4.24
C ALA A 43 8.72 -3.01 -5.18
N ILE A 44 9.47 -3.68 -6.06
CA ILE A 44 8.95 -4.73 -6.92
C ILE A 44 9.57 -6.04 -6.45
N VAL A 45 8.74 -6.99 -6.08
CA VAL A 45 9.14 -8.27 -5.47
C VAL A 45 8.59 -9.41 -6.32
N ASP A 46 9.45 -10.38 -6.64
CA ASP A 46 9.01 -11.60 -7.29
C ASP A 46 8.19 -12.45 -6.32
N VAL A 47 7.12 -13.04 -6.82
CA VAL A 47 6.26 -13.94 -6.06
C VAL A 47 6.70 -15.38 -6.35
N PRO A 48 7.34 -16.10 -5.41
CA PRO A 48 7.69 -17.48 -5.57
C PRO A 48 6.46 -18.35 -5.87
N ASP A 49 6.57 -19.30 -6.80
CA ASP A 49 5.50 -20.23 -7.14
C ASP A 49 6.08 -21.64 -7.34
N ASP A 50 5.83 -22.52 -6.38
CA ASP A 50 6.30 -23.92 -6.41
C ASP A 50 5.80 -24.68 -7.63
N ARG A 51 4.64 -24.30 -8.19
CA ARG A 51 4.10 -24.92 -9.41
C ARG A 51 4.95 -24.55 -10.63
N LEU A 52 5.40 -23.31 -10.70
CA LEU A 52 6.32 -22.88 -11.76
C LEU A 52 7.67 -23.58 -11.60
N ASP A 53 8.17 -23.73 -10.38
CA ASP A 53 9.42 -24.41 -10.10
C ASP A 53 9.37 -25.87 -10.52
N TYR A 54 8.27 -26.58 -10.22
CA TYR A 54 8.04 -27.94 -10.69
C TYR A 54 8.00 -28.04 -12.22
N LEU A 55 7.33 -27.10 -12.89
CA LEU A 55 7.28 -27.08 -14.36
C LEU A 55 8.67 -26.86 -14.99
N VAL A 56 9.47 -25.98 -14.37
CA VAL A 56 10.86 -25.74 -14.81
C VAL A 56 11.71 -27.00 -14.66
N GLU A 57 11.54 -27.75 -13.58
CA GLU A 57 12.27 -29.01 -13.36
C GLU A 57 11.93 -30.06 -14.44
N VAL A 58 10.64 -30.17 -14.81
CA VAL A 58 10.15 -31.13 -15.78
C VAL A 58 10.53 -30.75 -17.21
N PHE A 59 10.29 -29.49 -17.61
CA PHE A 59 10.42 -29.08 -19.01
C PHE A 59 11.76 -28.41 -19.34
N LYS A 60 12.58 -28.04 -18.33
CA LYS A 60 13.91 -27.43 -18.48
C LYS A 60 13.94 -26.29 -19.51
N PRO A 61 13.10 -25.24 -19.35
CA PRO A 61 13.06 -24.11 -20.25
C PRO A 61 14.34 -23.27 -20.19
N ASP A 62 14.61 -22.50 -21.23
CA ASP A 62 15.78 -21.61 -21.30
C ASP A 62 15.73 -20.46 -20.27
N SER A 63 14.52 -20.08 -19.83
CA SER A 63 14.34 -19.01 -18.83
C SER A 63 13.12 -19.25 -17.97
N LYS A 64 13.18 -18.74 -16.72
CA LYS A 64 12.08 -18.72 -15.74
C LYS A 64 11.84 -17.28 -15.30
N ILE A 65 10.59 -16.84 -15.35
CA ILE A 65 10.19 -15.50 -14.90
C ILE A 65 9.01 -15.65 -13.96
N TYR A 66 9.19 -15.23 -12.71
CA TYR A 66 8.11 -15.16 -11.74
C TYR A 66 7.17 -13.99 -12.01
N THR A 67 5.94 -14.08 -11.53
CA THR A 67 5.07 -12.91 -11.42
C THR A 67 5.66 -11.93 -10.39
N SER A 68 5.54 -10.65 -10.66
CA SER A 68 5.98 -9.61 -9.73
C SER A 68 4.80 -8.88 -9.09
N LEU A 69 4.96 -8.50 -7.82
CA LEU A 69 4.05 -7.66 -7.06
C LEU A 69 4.74 -6.33 -6.75
N LYS A 70 4.06 -5.23 -7.06
CA LYS A 70 4.53 -3.88 -6.77
C LYS A 70 4.01 -3.45 -5.41
N PHE A 71 4.92 -3.17 -4.46
CA PHE A 71 4.58 -2.53 -3.18
C PHE A 71 4.84 -1.03 -3.26
N VAL A 72 3.93 -0.25 -2.70
CA VAL A 72 4.03 1.21 -2.61
C VAL A 72 3.96 1.60 -1.13
N ASP A 73 5.00 2.26 -0.62
CA ASP A 73 4.95 2.84 0.73
C ASP A 73 4.10 4.11 0.71
N ILE A 74 2.90 4.02 1.23
CA ILE A 74 2.00 5.15 1.36
C ILE A 74 2.28 5.80 2.70
N ALA A 75 2.72 7.08 2.69
CA ALA A 75 3.03 7.83 3.89
C ALA A 75 1.87 7.77 4.89
N GLY A 76 2.18 7.42 6.15
CA GLY A 76 1.18 7.18 7.18
C GLY A 76 0.30 8.41 7.45
N LEU A 77 -0.95 8.16 7.77
CA LEU A 77 -1.89 9.16 8.24
C LEU A 77 -1.42 9.77 9.56
N VAL A 78 -1.33 11.07 9.60
CA VAL A 78 -1.23 11.83 10.85
C VAL A 78 -2.66 12.21 11.23
N LYS A 79 -3.04 12.01 12.50
CA LYS A 79 -4.35 12.39 13.05
C LYS A 79 -4.70 13.83 12.63
N GLY A 80 -5.85 14.03 11.98
CA GLY A 80 -6.26 15.33 11.45
C GLY A 80 -5.80 15.62 10.02
N ALA A 81 -5.30 14.65 9.28
CA ALA A 81 -4.93 14.83 7.88
C ALA A 81 -6.13 15.16 6.98
N SER A 82 -7.33 14.79 7.39
CA SER A 82 -8.60 15.17 6.72
C SER A 82 -8.97 16.65 6.93
N GLU A 83 -8.46 17.30 7.99
CA GLU A 83 -8.73 18.72 8.29
C GLU A 83 -7.68 19.67 7.71
N GLY A 84 -6.56 19.15 7.19
CA GLY A 84 -5.47 19.95 6.60
C GLY A 84 -5.44 19.85 5.08
N GLU A 85 -5.56 20.99 4.40
CA GLU A 85 -5.69 21.17 2.95
C GLU A 85 -4.55 20.58 2.05
N GLY A 86 -3.83 19.55 2.43
CA GLY A 86 -2.76 19.07 1.55
C GLY A 86 -2.29 17.63 1.73
N LEU A 87 -2.17 17.14 2.97
CA LEU A 87 -1.59 15.82 3.23
C LEU A 87 -2.61 14.68 3.11
N GLY A 88 -3.86 14.92 3.54
CA GLY A 88 -4.95 13.95 3.40
C GLY A 88 -5.27 13.65 1.94
N ASN A 89 -5.33 14.66 1.09
CA ASN A 89 -5.61 14.49 -0.34
C ASN A 89 -4.51 13.70 -1.07
N LYS A 90 -3.23 13.83 -0.67
CA LYS A 90 -2.13 13.04 -1.23
C LYS A 90 -2.19 11.58 -0.79
N PHE A 91 -2.49 11.32 0.48
CA PHE A 91 -2.67 9.96 1.01
C PHE A 91 -3.79 9.23 0.27
N LEU A 92 -4.93 9.87 0.13
CA LEU A 92 -6.09 9.32 -0.57
C LEU A 92 -5.85 9.16 -2.08
N GLY A 93 -5.09 10.07 -2.69
CA GLY A 93 -4.64 9.93 -4.07
C GLY A 93 -3.81 8.67 -4.26
N ASN A 94 -2.83 8.43 -3.40
CA ASN A 94 -1.97 7.24 -3.47
C ASN A 94 -2.74 5.93 -3.23
N ILE A 95 -3.74 5.94 -2.34
CA ILE A 95 -4.60 4.76 -2.11
C ILE A 95 -5.40 4.40 -3.36
N ARG A 96 -5.89 5.38 -4.10
CA ARG A 96 -6.66 5.14 -5.35
C ARG A 96 -5.82 4.59 -6.51
N GLU A 97 -4.50 4.71 -6.43
CA GLU A 97 -3.57 4.24 -7.46
C GLU A 97 -3.14 2.77 -7.27
N VAL A 98 -3.55 2.13 -6.19
CA VAL A 98 -3.19 0.74 -5.89
C VAL A 98 -4.40 -0.19 -5.97
N ASP A 99 -4.15 -1.46 -6.32
CA ASP A 99 -5.19 -2.48 -6.48
C ASP A 99 -5.59 -3.12 -5.15
N ALA A 100 -4.70 -3.11 -4.17
CA ALA A 100 -4.91 -3.68 -2.84
C ALA A 100 -4.20 -2.85 -1.77
N ILE A 101 -4.62 -3.00 -0.51
CA ILE A 101 -4.04 -2.33 0.65
C ILE A 101 -3.58 -3.37 1.66
N ALA A 102 -2.33 -3.27 2.10
CA ALA A 102 -1.78 -3.96 3.25
C ALA A 102 -1.76 -3.01 4.46
N HIS A 103 -2.65 -3.24 5.41
CA HIS A 103 -2.76 -2.42 6.60
C HIS A 103 -1.84 -2.97 7.70
N VAL A 104 -0.84 -2.17 8.09
CA VAL A 104 0.14 -2.53 9.13
C VAL A 104 -0.32 -2.00 10.47
N LEU A 105 -0.53 -2.92 11.42
CA LEU A 105 -0.93 -2.64 12.79
C LEU A 105 0.17 -3.03 13.76
N ARG A 106 0.38 -2.22 14.80
CA ARG A 106 1.34 -2.51 15.86
C ARG A 106 0.66 -3.33 16.95
N CYS A 107 1.13 -4.57 17.14
CA CYS A 107 0.62 -5.49 18.17
C CYS A 107 1.64 -5.78 19.28
N PHE A 108 2.75 -5.05 19.32
CA PHE A 108 3.84 -5.24 20.29
C PHE A 108 4.15 -3.93 21.02
N GLU A 109 4.59 -4.05 22.27
CA GLU A 109 5.09 -2.93 23.06
C GLU A 109 6.57 -2.73 22.78
N ASP A 110 7.01 -1.49 22.64
CA ASP A 110 8.38 -1.08 22.43
C ASP A 110 8.59 0.33 23.00
N GLU A 111 9.84 0.72 23.22
CA GLU A 111 10.21 2.06 23.72
C GLU A 111 9.82 3.21 22.76
N VAL A 112 9.55 2.89 21.49
CA VAL A 112 9.12 3.87 20.50
C VAL A 112 7.69 4.34 20.80
N THR A 113 7.53 5.65 20.99
CA THR A 113 6.24 6.27 21.32
C THR A 113 5.19 6.01 20.24
N HIS A 114 4.05 5.46 20.63
CA HIS A 114 2.87 5.33 19.77
C HIS A 114 2.12 6.67 19.69
N VAL A 115 1.44 6.96 18.56
CA VAL A 115 0.68 8.21 18.34
C VAL A 115 -0.36 8.47 19.43
N PHE A 116 -0.95 7.42 19.99
CA PHE A 116 -1.94 7.50 21.07
C PHE A 116 -1.39 7.16 22.46
N ASN A 117 -0.06 7.09 22.63
CA ASN A 117 0.61 6.68 23.86
C ASN A 117 0.19 5.32 24.42
N SER A 118 -0.49 4.49 23.64
CA SER A 118 -0.89 3.11 24.00
C SER A 118 -1.01 2.29 22.74
N VAL A 119 -0.66 1.01 22.83
CA VAL A 119 -0.81 0.05 21.72
C VAL A 119 -2.21 -0.54 21.78
N ASP A 120 -3.02 -0.30 20.75
CA ASP A 120 -4.36 -0.86 20.59
C ASP A 120 -4.63 -1.06 19.09
N PRO A 121 -4.35 -2.27 18.56
CA PRO A 121 -4.48 -2.54 17.13
C PRO A 121 -5.90 -2.38 16.59
N VAL A 122 -6.92 -2.63 17.39
CA VAL A 122 -8.33 -2.52 16.98
C VAL A 122 -8.70 -1.06 16.78
N ARG A 123 -8.38 -0.20 17.75
CA ARG A 123 -8.57 1.24 17.64
C ARG A 123 -7.81 1.81 16.46
N ASP A 124 -6.56 1.39 16.26
CA ASP A 124 -5.71 1.89 15.18
C ASP A 124 -6.26 1.50 13.79
N MET A 125 -6.82 0.30 13.67
CA MET A 125 -7.53 -0.15 12.48
C MET A 125 -8.79 0.69 12.23
N GLU A 126 -9.58 0.94 13.26
CA GLU A 126 -10.81 1.74 13.14
C GLU A 126 -10.52 3.18 12.69
N VAL A 127 -9.44 3.79 13.20
CA VAL A 127 -9.03 5.14 12.80
C VAL A 127 -8.74 5.21 11.30
N ILE A 128 -7.99 4.26 10.73
CA ILE A 128 -7.68 4.23 9.30
C ILE A 128 -8.96 3.95 8.48
N ASN A 129 -9.79 3.01 8.92
CA ASN A 129 -11.04 2.70 8.23
C ASN A 129 -11.98 3.92 8.20
N LEU A 130 -12.05 4.68 9.30
CA LEU A 130 -12.85 5.89 9.36
C LEU A 130 -12.36 6.96 8.38
N GLU A 131 -11.04 7.17 8.27
CA GLU A 131 -10.46 8.11 7.30
C GLU A 131 -10.74 7.68 5.85
N LEU A 132 -10.67 6.38 5.55
CA LEU A 132 -11.05 5.86 4.23
C LEU A 132 -12.53 6.12 3.92
N CYS A 133 -13.42 5.86 4.88
CA CYS A 133 -14.85 6.15 4.74
C CYS A 133 -15.13 7.65 4.49
N TYR A 134 -14.45 8.54 5.20
CA TYR A 134 -14.58 9.99 4.96
C TYR A 134 -14.14 10.38 3.55
N SER A 135 -13.07 9.79 3.06
CA SER A 135 -12.61 10.00 1.70
C SER A 135 -13.66 9.57 0.66
N ASP A 136 -14.25 8.41 0.86
CA ASP A 136 -15.26 7.89 -0.04
C ASP A 136 -16.50 8.78 -0.03
N ILE A 137 -16.95 9.25 1.14
CA ILE A 137 -18.06 10.18 1.27
C ILE A 137 -17.78 11.49 0.52
N GLN A 138 -16.57 12.05 0.65
CA GLN A 138 -16.19 13.27 -0.08
C GLN A 138 -16.24 13.05 -1.59
N THR A 139 -15.74 11.91 -2.06
CA THR A 139 -15.75 11.56 -3.49
C THR A 139 -17.16 11.42 -4.03
N VAL A 140 -18.02 10.70 -3.32
CA VAL A 140 -19.44 10.50 -3.70
C VAL A 140 -20.19 11.84 -3.68
N SER A 141 -20.00 12.66 -2.66
CA SER A 141 -20.64 13.98 -2.55
C SER A 141 -20.25 14.90 -3.71
N TYR A 142 -18.95 14.94 -4.07
CA TYR A 142 -18.48 15.72 -5.21
C TYR A 142 -19.06 15.21 -6.53
N THR A 143 -19.07 13.89 -6.76
CA THR A 143 -19.62 13.27 -7.96
C THR A 143 -21.11 13.56 -8.10
N HIS A 144 -21.86 13.51 -6.99
CA HIS A 144 -23.29 13.82 -6.99
C HIS A 144 -23.59 15.28 -7.38
N LEU A 145 -22.79 16.23 -6.90
CA LEU A 145 -22.91 17.65 -7.22
C LEU A 145 -22.54 17.98 -8.67
N THR A 146 -21.66 17.18 -9.30
CA THR A 146 -21.16 17.43 -10.66
C THR A 146 -21.88 16.64 -11.75
N LEU A 147 -22.83 15.77 -11.40
CA LEU A 147 -23.65 15.08 -12.39
C LEU A 147 -24.42 16.10 -13.22
N PRO A 148 -24.31 16.08 -14.57
CA PRO A 148 -25.10 16.97 -15.42
C PRO A 148 -26.57 16.64 -15.24
N THR A 149 -27.35 17.63 -14.85
CA THR A 149 -28.81 17.54 -14.85
C THR A 149 -29.25 17.54 -16.31
N ILE A 150 -29.45 16.35 -16.86
CA ILE A 150 -30.04 16.24 -18.20
C ILE A 150 -31.55 16.56 -18.04
N TYR A 151 -31.88 17.80 -18.26
CA TYR A 151 -33.28 18.16 -18.55
C TYR A 151 -33.55 17.72 -19.99
N SER A 152 -34.17 16.57 -20.16
CA SER A 152 -34.88 16.27 -21.42
C SER A 152 -36.14 17.16 -21.49
N VAL A 153 -36.09 18.13 -22.38
CA VAL A 153 -37.29 18.88 -22.84
C VAL A 153 -37.99 18.04 -23.86
#